data_e33728f1788269971b550af99a16df6e
#
_entry.id   e33728f1788269971b550af99a16df6e
#
_cell.length_a   1.000
_cell.length_b   1.000
_cell.length_c   1.000
_cell.angle_alpha   90.00
_cell.angle_beta   90.00
_cell.angle_gamma   90.00
#
_symmetry.space_group_name_H-M   'P 1'
#
loop_
_entity.id
_entity.type
_entity.pdbx_description
1 polymer ?
#
loop_
_entity_poly.entity_id
_entity_poly.type
_entity_poly.pdbx_seq_one_letter_code
_entity_poly.pdbx_strand_id
1 'polypeptide(L)'
;MNTDLKCRVCNEELYVPPLLTYENSPISAQDFHNEPNQVNNNITINIYQCSKCHLIQHILPPVSYYKDVIRAVSVSPDIKKDKTKHFEQWINKNNLINKKYIEIGCGTGDYLDVIRSVGMNKIFGLEHSAKNIIECKLKELNVSQGYLDNKSLVNLKESNFDAFGIFSFMEH
;
A
#
# COMPACT_ATOMS: atom_id res chain seq x y z
N MET A 1 4.14 -31.06 0.74
CA MET A 1 4.53 -29.95 -0.15
C MET A 1 5.75 -29.31 0.47
N ASN A 2 6.92 -29.45 -0.16
CA ASN A 2 8.13 -28.77 0.30
C ASN A 2 7.97 -27.29 -0.05
N THR A 3 7.42 -26.52 0.87
CA THR A 3 7.47 -25.07 0.75
C THR A 3 8.91 -24.68 1.06
N ASP A 4 9.66 -24.28 0.05
CA ASP A 4 10.99 -23.73 0.24
C ASP A 4 10.89 -22.59 1.26
N LEU A 5 11.49 -22.81 2.44
CA LEU A 5 11.51 -21.83 3.53
C LEU A 5 12.49 -20.71 3.18
N LYS A 6 12.10 -19.88 2.20
CA LYS A 6 12.92 -18.79 1.67
C LYS A 6 12.43 -17.42 2.14
N CYS A 7 13.37 -16.54 2.36
CA CYS A 7 13.10 -15.14 2.67
C CYS A 7 12.47 -14.43 1.46
N ARG A 8 11.34 -13.76 1.67
CA ARG A 8 10.65 -13.02 0.59
C ARG A 8 11.40 -11.78 0.08
N VAL A 9 12.43 -11.32 0.80
CA VAL A 9 13.22 -10.15 0.42
C VAL A 9 14.54 -10.53 -0.23
N CYS A 10 15.34 -11.41 0.38
CA CYS A 10 16.69 -11.74 -0.12
C CYS A 10 16.83 -13.17 -0.65
N ASN A 11 15.73 -13.95 -0.62
CA ASN A 11 15.66 -15.33 -1.10
C ASN A 11 16.60 -16.34 -0.41
N GLU A 12 17.16 -15.98 0.74
CA GLU A 12 17.98 -16.88 1.56
C GLU A 12 17.12 -17.75 2.48
N GLU A 13 17.74 -18.79 3.06
CA GLU A 13 17.09 -19.74 3.97
C GLU A 13 16.53 -19.03 5.23
N LEU A 14 15.42 -19.53 5.73
CA LEU A 14 14.88 -19.14 7.03
C LEU A 14 15.42 -20.09 8.12
N TYR A 15 15.65 -19.56 9.32
CA TYR A 15 16.02 -20.42 10.45
C TYR A 15 14.87 -21.37 10.84
N VAL A 16 15.21 -22.61 11.15
CA VAL A 16 14.29 -23.64 11.62
C VAL A 16 14.81 -24.15 12.97
N PRO A 17 13.97 -24.33 13.97
CA PRO A 17 12.52 -24.17 13.99
C PRO A 17 12.07 -22.69 13.93
N PRO A 18 10.75 -22.42 13.73
CA PRO A 18 10.21 -21.07 13.79
C PRO A 18 10.47 -20.41 15.15
N LEU A 19 10.62 -19.08 15.15
CA LEU A 19 10.77 -18.30 16.39
C LEU A 19 9.51 -18.35 17.25
N LEU A 20 8.34 -18.33 16.62
CA LEU A 20 7.04 -18.36 17.27
C LEU A 20 6.07 -19.19 16.43
N THR A 21 5.15 -19.85 17.10
CA THR A 21 4.05 -20.60 16.49
C THR A 21 2.74 -20.19 17.15
N TYR A 22 1.79 -19.74 16.35
CA TYR A 22 0.43 -19.45 16.78
C TYR A 22 -0.50 -20.53 16.22
N GLU A 23 -1.01 -21.37 17.09
CA GLU A 23 -1.99 -22.40 16.73
C GLU A 23 -3.40 -21.80 16.75
N ASN A 24 -4.28 -22.39 15.95
CA ASN A 24 -5.70 -22.02 15.90
C ASN A 24 -5.96 -20.52 15.59
N SER A 25 -5.06 -19.88 14.85
CA SER A 25 -5.27 -18.51 14.40
C SER A 25 -6.37 -18.46 13.34
N PRO A 26 -7.27 -17.44 13.35
CA PRO A 26 -8.25 -17.29 12.29
C PRO A 26 -7.55 -17.03 10.95
N ILE A 27 -8.02 -17.67 9.88
CA ILE A 27 -7.49 -17.46 8.53
C ILE A 27 -7.88 -16.08 7.97
N SER A 28 -9.03 -15.58 8.38
CA SER A 28 -9.57 -14.31 7.92
C SER A 28 -8.98 -13.14 8.71
N ALA A 29 -8.37 -12.21 7.98
CA ALA A 29 -7.96 -10.91 8.51
C ALA A 29 -8.92 -9.84 8.01
N GLN A 30 -9.48 -9.03 8.90
CA GLN A 30 -10.39 -7.90 8.57
C GLN A 30 -11.66 -8.30 7.79
N ASP A 31 -11.99 -9.58 7.73
CA ASP A 31 -13.23 -10.06 7.14
C ASP A 31 -14.28 -10.26 8.23
N PHE A 32 -15.39 -9.54 8.12
CA PHE A 32 -16.54 -9.70 9.00
C PHE A 32 -17.58 -10.52 8.24
N HIS A 33 -17.79 -11.76 8.70
CA HIS A 33 -18.82 -12.60 8.13
C HIS A 33 -20.21 -11.99 8.34
N ASN A 34 -21.01 -11.98 7.30
CA ASN A 34 -22.41 -11.53 7.37
C ASN A 34 -23.29 -12.49 8.16
N GLU A 35 -22.86 -13.74 8.32
CA GLU A 35 -23.58 -14.79 9.06
C GLU A 35 -22.82 -15.16 10.33
N PRO A 36 -23.46 -15.09 11.52
CA PRO A 36 -22.81 -15.31 12.81
C PRO A 36 -22.31 -16.74 13.05
N ASN A 37 -22.67 -17.69 12.20
CA ASN A 37 -22.33 -19.11 12.34
C ASN A 37 -21.33 -19.62 11.27
N GLN A 38 -20.70 -18.75 10.51
CA GLN A 38 -19.65 -19.20 9.58
C GLN A 38 -18.43 -19.68 10.38
N VAL A 39 -18.08 -20.97 10.19
CA VAL A 39 -16.92 -21.59 10.84
C VAL A 39 -15.66 -20.96 10.26
N ASN A 40 -14.93 -20.22 11.09
CA ASN A 40 -13.59 -19.79 10.75
C ASN A 40 -12.68 -21.02 10.67
N ASN A 41 -12.12 -21.29 9.50
CA ASN A 41 -11.04 -22.23 9.37
C ASN A 41 -9.82 -21.65 10.13
N ASN A 42 -9.35 -22.39 11.11
CA ASN A 42 -8.17 -22.01 11.85
C ASN A 42 -6.91 -22.54 11.15
N ILE A 43 -5.84 -21.78 11.21
CA ILE A 43 -4.54 -22.14 10.66
C ILE A 43 -3.46 -22.00 11.73
N THR A 44 -2.33 -22.65 11.49
CA THR A 44 -1.12 -22.44 12.29
C THR A 44 -0.24 -21.40 11.57
N ILE A 45 0.10 -20.33 12.27
CA ILE A 45 0.99 -19.29 11.78
C ILE A 45 2.37 -19.50 12.42
N ASN A 46 3.37 -19.79 11.58
CA ASN A 46 4.76 -19.90 11.99
C ASN A 46 5.52 -18.63 11.59
N ILE A 47 6.21 -18.04 12.56
CA ILE A 47 7.06 -16.86 12.37
C ILE A 47 8.51 -17.28 12.31
N TYR A 48 9.20 -16.90 11.26
CA TYR A 48 10.58 -17.26 10.98
C TYR A 48 11.48 -16.03 10.90
N GLN A 49 12.77 -16.22 11.12
CA GLN A 49 13.79 -15.22 10.85
C GLN A 49 14.66 -15.65 9.68
N CYS A 50 14.99 -14.70 8.80
CA CYS A 50 15.94 -14.94 7.74
C CYS A 50 17.38 -15.06 8.28
N SER A 51 18.12 -16.04 7.78
CA SER A 51 19.52 -16.29 8.18
C SER A 51 20.48 -15.18 7.76
N LYS A 52 20.14 -14.40 6.72
CA LYS A 52 21.03 -13.37 6.15
C LYS A 52 20.58 -11.94 6.47
N CYS A 53 19.36 -11.54 6.11
CA CYS A 53 18.90 -10.17 6.31
C CYS A 53 18.13 -9.98 7.62
N HIS A 54 17.95 -11.04 8.41
CA HIS A 54 17.29 -11.06 9.72
C HIS A 54 15.82 -10.61 9.70
N LEU A 55 15.21 -10.51 8.51
CA LEU A 55 13.78 -10.22 8.40
C LEU A 55 12.96 -11.27 9.15
N ILE A 56 12.05 -10.82 10.01
CA ILE A 56 11.07 -11.66 10.69
C ILE A 56 9.80 -11.70 9.85
N GLN A 57 9.34 -12.90 9.50
CA GLN A 57 8.23 -13.08 8.55
C GLN A 57 7.49 -14.40 8.77
N HIS A 58 6.24 -14.46 8.33
CA HIS A 58 5.54 -15.70 8.04
C HIS A 58 5.62 -16.01 6.53
N ILE A 59 5.35 -17.26 6.15
CA ILE A 59 5.42 -17.72 4.75
C ILE A 59 4.03 -17.92 4.11
N LEU A 60 2.97 -17.66 4.85
CA LEU A 60 1.62 -17.81 4.34
C LEU A 60 1.37 -16.83 3.19
N PRO A 61 0.67 -17.25 2.13
CA PRO A 61 0.24 -16.34 1.09
C PRO A 61 -0.77 -15.32 1.66
N PRO A 62 -0.91 -14.14 1.02
CA PRO A 62 -1.96 -13.21 1.38
C PRO A 62 -3.34 -13.85 1.13
N VAL A 63 -4.33 -13.47 1.93
CA VAL A 63 -5.72 -13.90 1.71
C VAL A 63 -6.25 -13.35 0.38
N SER A 64 -7.07 -14.12 -0.33
CA SER A 64 -7.51 -13.78 -1.69
C SER A 64 -8.33 -12.48 -1.76
N TYR A 65 -9.10 -12.18 -0.72
CA TYR A 65 -9.96 -10.99 -0.61
C TYR A 65 -9.23 -9.76 -0.07
N TYR A 66 -7.94 -9.84 0.22
CA TYR A 66 -7.16 -8.76 0.84
C TYR A 66 -7.34 -7.41 0.13
N LYS A 67 -7.38 -7.43 -1.20
CA LYS A 67 -7.54 -6.23 -2.03
C LYS A 67 -8.91 -5.56 -1.88
N ASP A 68 -9.93 -6.32 -1.48
CA ASP A 68 -11.30 -5.84 -1.38
C ASP A 68 -11.62 -5.23 -0.01
N VAL A 69 -10.85 -5.60 1.03
CA VAL A 69 -11.09 -5.12 2.39
C VAL A 69 -10.28 -3.87 2.74
N ILE A 70 -9.19 -3.57 2.01
CA ILE A 70 -8.45 -2.32 2.18
C ILE A 70 -9.30 -1.19 1.62
N ARG A 71 -9.68 -0.26 2.49
CA ARG A 71 -10.49 0.90 2.12
C ARG A 71 -9.68 2.17 2.26
N ALA A 72 -9.67 2.99 1.21
CA ALA A 72 -9.24 4.37 1.33
C ALA A 72 -10.26 5.13 2.19
N VAL A 73 -9.79 5.75 3.26
CA VAL A 73 -10.60 6.61 4.13
C VAL A 73 -10.28 8.06 3.77
N SER A 74 -11.32 8.85 3.56
CA SER A 74 -11.17 10.28 3.30
C SER A 74 -10.47 10.96 4.47
N VAL A 75 -9.57 11.87 4.14
CA VAL A 75 -8.78 12.62 5.13
C VAL A 75 -9.66 13.69 5.78
N SER A 76 -9.69 13.73 7.11
CA SER A 76 -10.45 14.76 7.84
C SER A 76 -9.91 16.17 7.56
N PRO A 77 -10.73 17.23 7.72
CA PRO A 77 -10.28 18.61 7.51
C PRO A 77 -9.06 18.99 8.33
N ASP A 78 -8.96 18.52 9.58
CA ASP A 78 -7.82 18.80 10.45
C ASP A 78 -6.53 18.12 9.96
N ILE A 79 -6.63 16.85 9.56
CA ILE A 79 -5.51 16.13 8.95
C ILE A 79 -5.11 16.80 7.63
N LYS A 80 -6.07 17.23 6.81
CA LYS A 80 -5.80 17.94 5.56
C LYS A 80 -5.03 19.23 5.82
N LYS A 81 -5.41 20.02 6.81
CA LYS A 81 -4.73 21.26 7.22
C LYS A 81 -3.29 21.00 7.68
N ASP A 82 -3.08 19.98 8.50
CA ASP A 82 -1.76 19.60 8.99
C ASP A 82 -0.86 19.14 7.84
N LYS A 83 -1.38 18.26 6.97
CA LYS A 83 -0.66 17.78 5.79
C LYS A 83 -0.33 18.89 4.80
N THR A 84 -1.21 19.88 4.60
CA THR A 84 -0.93 21.05 3.77
C THR A 84 0.35 21.75 4.22
N LYS A 85 0.48 22.03 5.51
CA LYS A 85 1.69 22.65 6.06
C LYS A 85 2.94 21.80 5.88
N HIS A 86 2.83 20.49 6.13
CA HIS A 86 3.96 19.58 5.96
C HIS A 86 4.41 19.46 4.49
N PHE A 87 3.46 19.34 3.56
CA PHE A 87 3.79 19.27 2.13
C PHE A 87 4.37 20.59 1.61
N GLU A 88 3.85 21.73 2.04
CA GLU A 88 4.42 23.02 1.69
C GLU A 88 5.89 23.13 2.12
N GLN A 89 6.19 22.77 3.36
CA GLN A 89 7.56 22.76 3.87
C GLN A 89 8.47 21.79 3.09
N TRP A 90 7.97 20.58 2.81
CA TRP A 90 8.70 19.57 2.07
C TRP A 90 8.99 19.97 0.64
N ILE A 91 7.99 20.53 -0.07
CA ILE A 91 8.11 21.02 -1.46
C ILE A 91 9.13 22.15 -1.53
N ASN A 92 9.04 23.12 -0.63
CA ASN A 92 9.96 24.27 -0.60
C ASN A 92 11.40 23.83 -0.26
N LYS A 93 11.58 22.98 0.76
CA LYS A 93 12.89 22.48 1.17
C LYS A 93 13.61 21.72 0.05
N ASN A 94 12.88 21.00 -0.78
CA ASN A 94 13.42 20.15 -1.83
C ASN A 94 13.29 20.73 -3.24
N ASN A 95 12.87 22.00 -3.40
CA ASN A 95 12.68 22.69 -4.68
C ASN A 95 11.80 21.90 -5.68
N LEU A 96 10.68 21.36 -5.20
CA LEU A 96 9.80 20.48 -5.97
C LEU A 96 8.70 21.21 -6.74
N ILE A 97 8.60 22.53 -6.66
CA ILE A 97 7.68 23.32 -7.49
C ILE A 97 7.99 23.05 -8.96
N ASN A 98 6.95 22.75 -9.76
CA ASN A 98 7.05 22.36 -11.18
C ASN A 98 7.74 21.01 -11.45
N LYS A 99 8.07 20.23 -10.45
CA LYS A 99 8.58 18.87 -10.57
C LYS A 99 7.44 17.87 -10.72
N LYS A 100 7.74 16.66 -11.25
CA LYS A 100 6.79 15.57 -11.38
C LYS A 100 6.73 14.75 -10.11
N TYR A 101 5.52 14.52 -9.61
CA TYR A 101 5.27 13.71 -8.42
C TYR A 101 4.27 12.60 -8.73
N ILE A 102 4.49 11.43 -8.15
CA ILE A 102 3.53 10.32 -8.18
C ILE A 102 3.22 9.83 -6.78
N GLU A 103 1.94 9.57 -6.49
CA GLU A 103 1.50 8.88 -5.29
C GLU A 103 1.08 7.45 -5.63
N ILE A 104 1.66 6.48 -4.94
CA ILE A 104 1.37 5.06 -5.08
C ILE A 104 0.31 4.68 -4.05
N GLY A 105 -0.80 4.07 -4.50
CA GLY A 105 -1.94 3.80 -3.64
C GLY A 105 -2.67 5.08 -3.23
N CYS A 106 -2.91 5.99 -4.19
CA CYS A 106 -3.43 7.33 -3.88
C CYS A 106 -4.89 7.36 -3.37
N GLY A 107 -5.58 6.22 -3.32
CA GLY A 107 -6.96 6.14 -2.86
C GLY A 107 -7.88 7.09 -3.62
N THR A 108 -8.64 7.90 -2.90
CA THR A 108 -9.53 8.94 -3.46
C THR A 108 -8.79 10.22 -3.86
N GLY A 109 -7.46 10.24 -3.80
CA GLY A 109 -6.61 11.35 -4.24
C GLY A 109 -6.53 12.53 -3.27
N ASP A 110 -6.85 12.33 -1.98
CA ASP A 110 -6.90 13.43 -1.01
C ASP A 110 -5.54 14.10 -0.79
N TYR A 111 -4.45 13.31 -0.74
CA TYR A 111 -3.11 13.89 -0.63
C TYR A 111 -2.63 14.51 -1.94
N LEU A 112 -2.98 13.95 -3.10
CA LEU A 112 -2.72 14.58 -4.39
C LEU A 112 -3.36 15.96 -4.46
N ASP A 113 -4.61 16.09 -4.00
CA ASP A 113 -5.33 17.36 -3.95
C ASP A 113 -4.64 18.38 -3.02
N VAL A 114 -4.17 17.92 -1.86
CA VAL A 114 -3.36 18.76 -0.95
C VAL A 114 -2.06 19.21 -1.61
N ILE A 115 -1.31 18.30 -2.23
CA ILE A 115 -0.03 18.60 -2.89
C ILE A 115 -0.25 19.59 -4.06
N ARG A 116 -1.34 19.43 -4.81
CA ARG A 116 -1.74 20.39 -5.84
C ARG A 116 -1.99 21.78 -5.26
N SER A 117 -2.69 21.87 -4.14
CA SER A 117 -3.05 23.14 -3.50
C SER A 117 -1.85 23.93 -3.00
N VAL A 118 -0.71 23.27 -2.74
CA VAL A 118 0.55 23.91 -2.31
C VAL A 118 1.56 24.13 -3.45
N GLY A 119 1.11 24.03 -4.71
CA GLY A 119 1.86 24.50 -5.88
C GLY A 119 2.52 23.44 -6.76
N MET A 120 2.38 22.15 -6.44
CA MET A 120 2.81 21.09 -7.37
C MET A 120 1.71 20.76 -8.37
N ASN A 121 1.90 21.14 -9.63
CA ASN A 121 0.88 20.97 -10.67
C ASN A 121 1.07 19.70 -11.53
N LYS A 122 2.25 19.09 -11.53
CA LYS A 122 2.56 17.87 -12.29
C LYS A 122 2.44 16.66 -11.37
N ILE A 123 1.23 16.39 -10.90
CA ILE A 123 0.92 15.31 -9.95
C ILE A 123 0.21 14.16 -10.64
N PHE A 124 0.55 12.96 -10.24
CA PHE A 124 0.03 11.70 -10.78
C PHE A 124 -0.29 10.75 -9.66
N GLY A 125 -1.22 9.83 -9.89
CA GLY A 125 -1.57 8.78 -8.95
C GLY A 125 -1.57 7.41 -9.61
N LEU A 126 -1.27 6.38 -8.83
CA LEU A 126 -1.49 4.98 -9.15
C LEU A 126 -2.44 4.40 -8.10
N GLU A 127 -3.57 3.84 -8.53
CA GLU A 127 -4.60 3.30 -7.66
C GLU A 127 -5.22 2.05 -8.28
N HIS A 128 -5.45 1.01 -7.50
CA HIS A 128 -6.01 -0.24 -8.01
C HIS A 128 -7.54 -0.23 -8.10
N SER A 129 -8.20 0.45 -7.18
CA SER A 129 -9.65 0.48 -7.07
C SER A 129 -10.29 1.36 -8.14
N ALA A 130 -11.07 0.74 -9.03
CA ALA A 130 -11.85 1.48 -10.03
C ALA A 130 -12.80 2.50 -9.42
N LYS A 131 -13.36 2.22 -8.23
CA LYS A 131 -14.22 3.14 -7.49
C LYS A 131 -13.47 4.40 -7.08
N ASN A 132 -12.27 4.25 -6.49
CA ASN A 132 -11.47 5.38 -6.05
C ASN A 132 -11.01 6.25 -7.25
N ILE A 133 -10.73 5.64 -8.39
CA ILE A 133 -10.38 6.36 -9.62
C ILE A 133 -11.51 7.26 -10.11
N ILE A 134 -12.77 6.84 -9.96
CA ILE A 134 -13.93 7.69 -10.29
C ILE A 134 -13.90 8.95 -9.42
N GLU A 135 -13.66 8.81 -8.11
CA GLU A 135 -13.53 9.96 -7.20
C GLU A 135 -12.36 10.89 -7.58
N CYS A 136 -11.21 10.30 -7.94
CA CYS A 136 -10.07 11.07 -8.44
C CYS A 136 -10.40 11.86 -9.71
N LYS A 137 -11.14 11.28 -10.64
CA LYS A 137 -11.59 11.94 -11.87
C LYS A 137 -12.53 13.11 -11.59
N LEU A 138 -13.43 12.97 -10.61
CA LEU A 138 -14.32 14.06 -10.19
C LEU A 138 -13.52 15.27 -9.63
N LYS A 139 -12.34 15.00 -9.08
CA LYS A 139 -11.40 16.02 -8.59
C LYS A 139 -10.43 16.50 -9.70
N GLU A 140 -10.61 16.05 -10.94
CA GLU A 140 -9.71 16.35 -12.07
C GLU A 140 -8.24 15.96 -11.80
N LEU A 141 -8.03 14.84 -11.09
CA LEU A 141 -6.71 14.30 -10.81
C LEU A 141 -6.28 13.30 -11.89
N ASN A 142 -5.00 13.34 -12.26
CA ASN A 142 -4.42 12.39 -13.23
C ASN A 142 -4.01 11.10 -12.53
N VAL A 143 -4.86 10.07 -12.58
CA VAL A 143 -4.66 8.79 -11.91
C VAL A 143 -4.77 7.64 -12.91
N SER A 144 -3.80 6.73 -12.87
CA SER A 144 -3.80 5.47 -13.61
C SER A 144 -4.27 4.32 -12.75
N GLN A 145 -5.00 3.37 -13.36
CA GLN A 145 -5.40 2.16 -12.65
C GLN A 145 -4.29 1.12 -12.70
N GLY A 146 -3.93 0.58 -11.55
CA GLY A 146 -2.94 -0.48 -11.45
C GLY A 146 -2.35 -0.66 -10.06
N TYR A 147 -1.39 -1.58 -10.01
CA TYR A 147 -0.57 -1.86 -8.82
C TYR A 147 0.87 -1.42 -9.07
N LEU A 148 1.67 -1.33 -8.02
CA LEU A 148 3.11 -1.16 -8.15
C LEU A 148 3.75 -2.49 -8.55
N ASP A 149 3.59 -2.85 -9.81
CA ASP A 149 4.18 -4.03 -10.43
C ASP A 149 4.70 -3.71 -11.85
N ASN A 150 5.50 -4.62 -12.40
CA ASN A 150 6.11 -4.42 -13.72
C ASN A 150 5.06 -4.25 -14.84
N LYS A 151 3.85 -4.82 -14.69
CA LYS A 151 2.79 -4.73 -15.71
C LYS A 151 2.11 -3.37 -15.67
N SER A 152 1.80 -2.89 -14.47
CA SER A 152 1.14 -1.59 -14.29
C SER A 152 2.06 -0.41 -14.60
N LEU A 153 3.36 -0.55 -14.29
CA LEU A 153 4.36 0.49 -14.60
C LEU A 153 4.51 0.73 -16.12
N VAL A 154 4.35 -0.31 -16.94
CA VAL A 154 4.38 -0.18 -18.41
C VAL A 154 3.19 0.64 -18.93
N ASN A 155 2.07 0.64 -18.21
CA ASN A 155 0.85 1.35 -18.59
C ASN A 155 0.77 2.78 -18.02
N LEU A 156 1.76 3.22 -17.23
CA LEU A 156 1.82 4.61 -16.80
C LEU A 156 2.06 5.50 -18.00
N LYS A 157 1.19 6.49 -18.20
CA LYS A 157 1.31 7.47 -19.28
C LYS A 157 2.48 8.45 -19.10
N GLU A 158 3.04 8.47 -17.89
CA GLU A 158 4.12 9.37 -17.48
C GLU A 158 5.28 8.59 -16.87
N SER A 159 6.47 9.16 -17.01
CA SER A 159 7.71 8.60 -16.46
C SER A 159 8.62 9.71 -15.97
N ASN A 160 9.78 9.34 -15.43
CA ASN A 160 10.79 10.28 -14.91
C ASN A 160 10.21 11.22 -13.86
N PHE A 161 9.65 10.63 -12.80
CA PHE A 161 9.18 11.37 -11.63
C PHE A 161 10.36 11.86 -10.79
N ASP A 162 10.29 13.10 -10.33
CA ASP A 162 11.30 13.72 -9.47
C ASP A 162 11.09 13.33 -7.99
N ALA A 163 9.85 13.03 -7.62
CA ALA A 163 9.49 12.60 -6.28
C ALA A 163 8.30 11.63 -6.30
N PHE A 164 8.19 10.81 -5.25
CA PHE A 164 7.04 9.93 -5.04
C PHE A 164 6.61 9.92 -3.58
N GLY A 165 5.36 9.58 -3.34
CA GLY A 165 4.79 9.34 -2.01
C GLY A 165 4.10 8.01 -1.95
N ILE A 166 4.17 7.37 -0.78
CA ILE A 166 3.47 6.15 -0.43
C ILE A 166 2.97 6.33 1.00
N PHE A 167 1.65 6.41 1.18
CA PHE A 167 1.05 6.65 2.48
C PHE A 167 0.12 5.50 2.84
N SER A 168 0.34 4.89 4.01
CA SER A 168 -0.47 3.76 4.51
C SER A 168 -0.70 2.69 3.44
N PHE A 169 0.37 2.27 2.77
CA PHE A 169 0.33 1.32 1.66
C PHE A 169 1.40 0.22 1.77
N MET A 170 2.63 0.53 2.23
CA MET A 170 3.73 -0.44 2.25
C MET A 170 3.60 -1.47 3.37
N GLU A 171 2.77 -1.21 4.37
CA GLU A 171 2.44 -2.14 5.45
C GLU A 171 1.50 -3.25 5.01
N HIS A 172 0.94 -3.14 3.82
CA HIS A 172 0.00 -4.09 3.20
C HIS A 172 0.71 -4.93 2.10
#